data_7a1a4d34a77868b671040c772ca138ea
#
_entry.id   7a1a4d34a77868b671040c772ca138ea
#
_cell.length_a   1.000
_cell.length_b   1.000
_cell.length_c   1.000
_cell.angle_alpha   90.00
_cell.angle_beta   90.00
_cell.angle_gamma   90.00
#
_symmetry.space_group_name_H-M   'P 1'
#
loop_
_entity.id
_entity.type
_entity.pdbx_description
1 polymer ?
#
loop_
_entity_poly.entity_id
_entity_poly.type
_entity_poly.pdbx_seq_one_letter_code
_entity_poly.pdbx_strand_id
1 'polypeptide(L)'
;CEILFQTKKGYGNAIREGIIKANTKYISIFYADGSTDPKNLIPMLDKIKYEENQIIFGSRYEKNAGSYDDNLITRVGNYFFTLFGNIFFSLNITDILFTYIVAKKSAMDKLELISDDYCLCVEIPLKAKKMGLKYDTYPCIERKRFADKKKVKGF
;
A
#
# COMPACT_ATOMS: atom_id res chain seq x y z
N CYS A 1 -19.48 9.93 -5.56
CA CYS A 1 -18.02 9.91 -5.76
C CYS A 1 -17.54 11.36 -5.87
N GLU A 2 -16.59 11.76 -5.06
CA GLU A 2 -15.97 13.08 -5.13
C GLU A 2 -14.68 12.95 -5.97
N ILE A 3 -14.45 13.90 -6.88
CA ILE A 3 -13.22 13.97 -7.68
C ILE A 3 -12.33 15.03 -7.07
N LEU A 4 -11.12 14.64 -6.68
CA LEU A 4 -10.09 15.52 -6.16
C LEU A 4 -8.99 15.70 -7.21
N PHE A 5 -8.73 16.94 -7.60
CA PHE A 5 -7.60 17.28 -8.43
C PHE A 5 -6.41 17.61 -7.54
N GLN A 6 -5.32 16.85 -7.71
CA GLN A 6 -4.09 17.10 -6.95
C GLN A 6 -3.46 18.44 -7.30
N THR A 7 -2.89 19.12 -6.31
CA THR A 7 -2.27 20.44 -6.48
C THR A 7 -0.89 20.35 -7.15
N LYS A 8 -0.19 19.21 -6.96
CA LYS A 8 1.12 18.90 -7.56
C LYS A 8 1.07 17.55 -8.25
N LYS A 9 1.83 17.40 -9.33
CA LYS A 9 1.98 16.13 -10.01
C LYS A 9 2.82 15.17 -9.16
N GLY A 10 2.31 13.98 -8.90
CA GLY A 10 3.04 12.91 -8.20
C GLY A 10 2.09 11.85 -7.66
N TYR A 11 2.55 10.60 -7.67
CA TYR A 11 1.81 9.47 -7.14
C TYR A 11 1.56 9.63 -5.63
N GLY A 12 2.62 9.90 -4.88
CA GLY A 12 2.55 10.10 -3.43
C GLY A 12 1.75 11.35 -3.07
N ASN A 13 1.90 12.45 -3.84
CA ASN A 13 1.12 13.66 -3.61
C ASN A 13 -0.40 13.40 -3.73
N ALA A 14 -0.84 12.67 -4.76
CA ALA A 14 -2.26 12.34 -4.93
C ALA A 14 -2.81 11.55 -3.74
N ILE A 15 -2.04 10.57 -3.23
CA ILE A 15 -2.43 9.77 -2.06
C ILE A 15 -2.48 10.63 -0.80
N ARG A 16 -1.47 11.47 -0.56
CA ARG A 16 -1.41 12.36 0.61
C ARG A 16 -2.59 13.33 0.65
N GLU A 17 -2.89 13.97 -0.47
CA GLU A 17 -4.04 14.88 -0.56
C GLU A 17 -5.36 14.14 -0.37
N GLY A 18 -5.49 12.92 -0.92
CA GLY A 18 -6.64 12.05 -0.67
C GLY A 18 -6.80 11.67 0.79
N ILE A 19 -5.69 11.34 1.48
CA ILE A 19 -5.70 11.06 2.93
C ILE A 19 -6.15 12.29 3.71
N ILE A 20 -5.62 13.47 3.43
CA ILE A 20 -5.97 14.72 4.11
C ILE A 20 -7.47 15.04 3.95
N LYS A 21 -8.00 14.85 2.75
CA LYS A 21 -9.42 15.13 2.44
C LYS A 21 -10.39 14.09 2.98
N ALA A 22 -9.94 12.87 3.23
CA ALA A 22 -10.82 11.82 3.72
C ALA A 22 -11.38 12.16 5.11
N ASN A 23 -12.70 12.11 5.25
CA ASN A 23 -13.41 12.35 6.51
C ASN A 23 -14.12 11.07 6.98
N THR A 24 -13.36 10.00 7.12
CA THR A 24 -13.86 8.66 7.50
C THR A 24 -12.97 8.04 8.55
N LYS A 25 -13.51 7.10 9.32
CA LYS A 25 -12.75 6.37 10.35
C LYS A 25 -11.67 5.46 9.75
N TYR A 26 -11.97 4.88 8.59
CA TYR A 26 -11.08 3.98 7.85
C TYR A 26 -10.90 4.51 6.44
N ILE A 27 -9.72 4.28 5.89
CA ILE A 27 -9.38 4.61 4.50
C ILE A 27 -8.76 3.41 3.80
N SER A 28 -8.85 3.40 2.49
CA SER A 28 -8.11 2.46 1.65
C SER A 28 -7.40 3.19 0.53
N ILE A 29 -6.15 2.81 0.26
CA ILE A 29 -5.46 3.15 -0.97
C ILE A 29 -5.77 2.01 -1.96
N PHE A 30 -6.49 2.33 -3.01
CA PHE A 30 -7.04 1.37 -3.95
C PHE A 30 -6.75 1.78 -5.40
N TYR A 31 -6.32 0.83 -6.24
CA TYR A 31 -6.05 1.11 -7.65
C TYR A 31 -7.32 1.02 -8.47
N ALA A 32 -7.66 2.10 -9.17
CA ALA A 32 -8.85 2.19 -10.02
C ALA A 32 -8.65 1.57 -11.43
N ASP A 33 -7.48 0.96 -11.70
CA ASP A 33 -7.13 0.34 -12.99
C ASP A 33 -7.61 -1.13 -13.12
N GLY A 34 -8.28 -1.64 -12.09
CA GLY A 34 -8.80 -3.01 -12.03
C GLY A 34 -7.78 -4.05 -11.57
N SER A 35 -6.53 -3.65 -11.23
CA SER A 35 -5.50 -4.59 -10.77
C SER A 35 -5.75 -5.08 -9.33
N THR A 36 -6.42 -4.30 -8.49
CA THR A 36 -6.76 -4.70 -7.13
C THR A 36 -8.19 -5.25 -7.03
N ASP A 37 -8.39 -6.32 -6.25
CA ASP A 37 -9.71 -6.90 -6.03
C ASP A 37 -10.41 -6.24 -4.84
N PRO A 38 -11.56 -5.56 -5.04
CA PRO A 38 -12.31 -4.93 -3.96
C PRO A 38 -12.83 -5.94 -2.91
N LYS A 39 -12.91 -7.24 -3.24
CA LYS A 39 -13.29 -8.28 -2.27
C LYS A 39 -12.34 -8.39 -1.09
N ASN A 40 -11.08 -7.96 -1.25
CA ASN A 40 -10.10 -7.97 -0.16
C ASN A 40 -10.33 -6.86 0.87
N LEU A 41 -11.09 -5.81 0.54
CA LEU A 41 -11.34 -4.69 1.46
C LEU A 41 -12.02 -5.12 2.76
N ILE A 42 -13.01 -6.01 2.69
CA ILE A 42 -13.76 -6.47 3.86
C ILE A 42 -12.85 -7.24 4.82
N PRO A 43 -12.16 -8.32 4.40
CA PRO A 43 -11.29 -9.07 5.32
C PRO A 43 -10.09 -8.24 5.82
N MET A 44 -9.54 -7.32 5.04
CA MET A 44 -8.50 -6.40 5.52
C MET A 44 -9.06 -5.46 6.60
N LEU A 45 -10.28 -4.95 6.44
CA LEU A 45 -10.94 -4.12 7.44
C LEU A 45 -11.25 -4.92 8.72
N ASP A 46 -11.62 -6.19 8.60
CA ASP A 46 -11.89 -7.05 9.73
C ASP A 46 -10.63 -7.30 10.56
N LYS A 47 -9.46 -7.49 9.94
CA LYS A 47 -8.17 -7.52 10.66
C LYS A 47 -7.91 -6.25 11.47
N ILE A 48 -8.34 -5.08 10.99
CA ILE A 48 -8.23 -3.82 11.75
C ILE A 48 -9.19 -3.81 12.95
N LYS A 49 -10.42 -4.31 12.77
CA LYS A 49 -11.46 -4.25 13.81
C LYS A 49 -11.23 -5.25 14.92
N TYR A 50 -10.87 -6.49 14.56
CA TYR A 50 -10.86 -7.62 15.49
C TYR A 50 -9.46 -7.98 16.01
N GLU A 51 -8.39 -7.62 15.27
CA GLU A 51 -7.01 -7.92 15.68
C GLU A 51 -6.24 -6.68 16.16
N GLU A 52 -6.95 -5.55 16.37
CA GLU A 52 -6.38 -4.27 16.86
C GLU A 52 -5.31 -3.65 15.96
N ASN A 53 -5.17 -4.13 14.73
CA ASN A 53 -4.25 -3.53 13.78
C ASN A 53 -4.68 -2.09 13.45
N GLN A 54 -3.72 -1.28 13.04
CA GLN A 54 -3.95 0.11 12.64
C GLN A 54 -3.80 0.28 11.13
N ILE A 55 -2.97 -0.56 10.50
CA ILE A 55 -2.70 -0.60 9.08
C ILE A 55 -2.62 -2.06 8.64
N ILE A 56 -3.25 -2.40 7.53
CA ILE A 56 -3.09 -3.69 6.84
C ILE A 56 -2.54 -3.44 5.45
N PHE A 57 -1.39 -4.04 5.17
CA PHE A 57 -0.74 -4.00 3.86
C PHE A 57 -1.18 -5.21 3.02
N GLY A 58 -1.66 -4.99 1.82
CA GLY A 58 -1.81 -6.06 0.85
C GLY A 58 -0.44 -6.64 0.47
N SER A 59 -0.36 -7.94 0.24
CA SER A 59 0.85 -8.60 -0.22
C SER A 59 0.57 -9.54 -1.38
N ARG A 60 1.43 -9.49 -2.40
CA ARG A 60 1.42 -10.40 -3.56
C ARG A 60 2.29 -11.64 -3.36
N TYR A 61 3.07 -11.68 -2.28
CA TYR A 61 4.11 -12.68 -2.07
C TYR A 61 3.90 -13.56 -0.83
N GLU A 62 2.69 -13.53 -0.28
CA GLU A 62 2.27 -14.47 0.75
C GLU A 62 1.70 -15.77 0.18
N LYS A 63 1.48 -16.75 1.05
CA LYS A 63 0.77 -17.99 0.68
C LYS A 63 -0.64 -17.63 0.20
N ASN A 64 -1.03 -18.17 -0.94
CA ASN A 64 -2.30 -17.88 -1.64
C ASN A 64 -2.42 -16.47 -2.23
N ALA A 65 -1.33 -15.73 -2.32
CA ALA A 65 -1.23 -14.45 -3.02
C ALA A 65 -0.57 -14.63 -4.39
N GLY A 66 -0.54 -13.56 -5.20
CA GLY A 66 0.14 -13.57 -6.48
C GLY A 66 -0.04 -12.29 -7.27
N SER A 67 0.68 -12.19 -8.39
CA SER A 67 0.52 -11.11 -9.35
C SER A 67 0.52 -11.64 -10.78
N TYR A 68 -0.46 -11.19 -11.55
CA TYR A 68 -0.52 -11.42 -13.00
C TYR A 68 0.08 -10.26 -13.81
N ASP A 69 0.49 -9.19 -13.13
CA ASP A 69 1.09 -7.98 -13.74
C ASP A 69 2.60 -7.89 -13.54
N ASP A 70 3.18 -8.68 -12.63
CA ASP A 70 4.61 -8.72 -12.38
C ASP A 70 5.36 -9.57 -13.40
N ASN A 71 6.54 -9.07 -13.81
CA ASN A 71 7.55 -9.85 -14.48
C ASN A 71 8.65 -10.31 -13.48
N LEU A 72 9.54 -11.18 -13.95
CA LEU A 72 10.60 -11.72 -13.09
C LEU A 72 11.51 -10.63 -12.51
N ILE A 73 11.82 -9.59 -13.28
CA ILE A 73 12.71 -8.49 -12.85
C ILE A 73 12.05 -7.68 -11.72
N THR A 74 10.78 -7.30 -11.90
CA THR A 74 10.05 -6.54 -10.87
C THR A 74 9.86 -7.36 -9.60
N ARG A 75 9.62 -8.66 -9.74
CA ARG A 75 9.50 -9.59 -8.60
C ARG A 75 10.80 -9.72 -7.82
N VAL A 76 11.91 -9.91 -8.51
CA VAL A 76 13.24 -10.01 -7.88
C VAL A 76 13.61 -8.67 -7.23
N GLY A 77 13.39 -7.55 -7.91
CA GLY A 77 13.64 -6.23 -7.36
C GLY A 77 12.83 -5.99 -6.07
N ASN A 78 11.52 -6.29 -6.08
CA ASN A 78 10.69 -6.13 -4.89
C ASN A 78 11.12 -7.05 -3.74
N TYR A 79 11.54 -8.28 -4.05
CA TYR A 79 12.09 -9.19 -3.04
C TYR A 79 13.30 -8.57 -2.32
N PHE A 80 14.26 -8.02 -3.07
CA PHE A 80 15.42 -7.37 -2.45
C PHE A 80 15.05 -6.13 -1.64
N PHE A 81 14.15 -5.27 -2.14
CA PHE A 81 13.67 -4.11 -1.38
C PHE A 81 12.98 -4.53 -0.08
N THR A 82 12.13 -5.54 -0.15
CA THR A 82 11.43 -6.06 1.04
C THR A 82 12.40 -6.70 2.03
N LEU A 83 13.35 -7.50 1.53
CA LEU A 83 14.39 -8.12 2.36
C LEU A 83 15.24 -7.06 3.07
N PHE A 84 15.67 -6.04 2.35
CA PHE A 84 16.41 -4.91 2.92
C PHE A 84 15.60 -4.20 4.02
N GLY A 85 14.34 -3.90 3.75
CA GLY A 85 13.44 -3.29 4.74
C GLY A 85 13.28 -4.16 5.99
N ASN A 86 13.16 -5.45 5.83
CA ASN A 86 13.03 -6.38 6.95
C ASN A 86 14.32 -6.51 7.76
N ILE A 87 15.49 -6.60 7.11
CA ILE A 87 16.79 -6.75 7.81
C ILE A 87 17.16 -5.47 8.55
N PHE A 88 17.12 -4.31 7.88
CA PHE A 88 17.65 -3.07 8.45
C PHE A 88 16.63 -2.32 9.32
N PHE A 89 15.33 -2.50 9.07
CA PHE A 89 14.28 -1.77 9.78
C PHE A 89 13.30 -2.68 10.52
N SER A 90 13.49 -4.01 10.48
CA SER A 90 12.63 -5.00 11.14
C SER A 90 11.15 -4.81 10.82
N LEU A 91 10.82 -4.57 9.54
CA LEU A 91 9.46 -4.25 9.11
C LEU A 91 8.51 -5.43 9.24
N ASN A 92 9.00 -6.67 9.06
CA ASN A 92 8.20 -7.90 9.07
C ASN A 92 7.01 -7.85 8.09
N ILE A 93 7.25 -7.35 6.87
CA ILE A 93 6.29 -7.33 5.77
C ILE A 93 6.79 -8.20 4.62
N THR A 94 5.88 -8.57 3.72
CA THR A 94 6.19 -9.48 2.61
C THR A 94 6.19 -8.79 1.24
N ASP A 95 5.68 -7.56 1.15
CA ASP A 95 5.61 -6.77 -0.08
C ASP A 95 5.65 -5.26 0.21
N ILE A 96 6.85 -4.66 0.13
CA ILE A 96 7.05 -3.24 0.48
C ILE A 96 6.56 -2.27 -0.60
N LEU A 97 6.47 -2.71 -1.86
CA LEU A 97 6.15 -1.84 -3.00
C LEU A 97 4.67 -1.86 -3.39
N PHE A 98 3.84 -2.68 -2.74
CA PHE A 98 2.43 -2.79 -3.05
C PHE A 98 1.60 -1.91 -2.12
N THR A 99 1.04 -0.84 -2.65
CA THR A 99 0.29 0.15 -1.87
C THR A 99 -1.23 -0.10 -1.84
N TYR A 100 -1.66 -1.35 -1.96
CA TYR A 100 -3.02 -1.72 -1.61
C TYR A 100 -3.11 -1.81 -0.08
N ILE A 101 -3.66 -0.77 0.55
CA ILE A 101 -3.62 -0.59 2.00
C ILE A 101 -5.03 -0.31 2.52
N VAL A 102 -5.37 -0.90 3.67
CA VAL A 102 -6.52 -0.49 4.49
C VAL A 102 -6.00 -0.04 5.84
N ALA A 103 -6.45 1.12 6.33
CA ALA A 103 -5.91 1.70 7.54
C ALA A 103 -6.96 2.49 8.34
N LYS A 104 -6.71 2.66 9.64
CA LYS A 104 -7.36 3.72 10.44
C LYS A 104 -6.88 5.07 9.92
N LYS A 105 -7.81 5.99 9.63
CA LYS A 105 -7.47 7.35 9.20
C LYS A 105 -6.51 8.02 10.16
N SER A 106 -6.78 7.90 11.46
CA SER A 106 -5.94 8.46 12.52
C SER A 106 -4.51 7.91 12.56
N ALA A 107 -4.29 6.66 12.11
CA ALA A 107 -2.96 6.09 11.98
C ALA A 107 -2.21 6.72 10.81
N MET A 108 -2.88 6.87 9.66
CA MET A 108 -2.27 7.48 8.48
C MET A 108 -1.96 8.96 8.68
N ASP A 109 -2.81 9.70 9.40
CA ASP A 109 -2.54 11.11 9.75
C ASP A 109 -1.27 11.26 10.60
N LYS A 110 -1.07 10.35 11.56
CA LYS A 110 0.14 10.36 12.41
C LYS A 110 1.42 10.13 11.62
N LEU A 111 1.36 9.47 10.46
CA LEU A 111 2.57 9.21 9.67
C LEU A 111 3.20 10.49 9.10
N GLU A 112 2.45 11.58 8.98
CA GLU A 112 2.95 12.84 8.41
C GLU A 112 3.77 12.62 7.13
N LEU A 113 3.14 11.91 6.16
CA LEU A 113 3.78 11.52 4.92
C LEU A 113 4.26 12.73 4.12
N ILE A 114 5.46 12.63 3.53
CA ILE A 114 6.11 13.74 2.82
C ILE A 114 6.45 13.43 1.36
N SER A 115 6.59 12.15 0.98
CA SER A 115 6.98 11.77 -0.38
C SER A 115 5.89 12.10 -1.40
N ASP A 116 6.27 12.77 -2.47
CA ASP A 116 5.35 13.12 -3.56
C ASP A 116 5.35 12.07 -4.69
N ASP A 117 6.29 11.14 -4.69
CA ASP A 117 6.51 10.12 -5.70
C ASP A 117 6.26 8.68 -5.18
N TYR A 118 6.80 7.68 -5.86
CA TYR A 118 6.69 6.27 -5.46
C TYR A 118 7.46 5.90 -4.19
N CYS A 119 8.33 6.77 -3.66
CA CYS A 119 8.98 6.56 -2.36
C CYS A 119 7.95 6.46 -1.23
N LEU A 120 6.73 6.98 -1.44
CA LEU A 120 5.62 6.82 -0.50
C LEU A 120 5.35 5.34 -0.14
N CYS A 121 5.52 4.42 -1.09
CA CYS A 121 5.31 2.98 -0.85
C CYS A 121 6.20 2.46 0.30
N VAL A 122 7.43 2.95 0.37
CA VAL A 122 8.42 2.60 1.39
C VAL A 122 8.29 3.46 2.63
N GLU A 123 7.92 4.74 2.46
CA GLU A 123 7.75 5.68 3.56
C GLU A 123 6.68 5.22 4.56
N ILE A 124 5.54 4.72 4.08
CA ILE A 124 4.43 4.29 4.93
C ILE A 124 4.85 3.20 5.93
N PRO A 125 5.39 2.04 5.52
CA PRO A 125 5.78 0.99 6.47
C PRO A 125 6.95 1.41 7.36
N LEU A 126 7.92 2.18 6.86
CA LEU A 126 9.02 2.69 7.68
C LEU A 126 8.53 3.59 8.80
N LYS A 127 7.67 4.56 8.49
CA LYS A 127 7.11 5.46 9.50
C LYS A 127 6.17 4.72 10.45
N ALA A 128 5.35 3.79 9.96
CA ALA A 128 4.50 2.96 10.80
C ALA A 128 5.33 2.19 11.84
N LYS A 129 6.42 1.56 11.41
CA LYS A 129 7.35 0.86 12.32
C LYS A 129 8.00 1.81 13.32
N LYS A 130 8.54 2.93 12.85
CA LYS A 130 9.20 3.94 13.70
C LYS A 130 8.27 4.48 14.79
N MET A 131 6.99 4.63 14.47
CA MET A 131 5.97 5.12 15.41
C MET A 131 5.34 4.04 16.29
N GLY A 132 5.77 2.78 16.17
CA GLY A 132 5.22 1.66 16.94
C GLY A 132 3.76 1.36 16.61
N LEU A 133 3.28 1.70 15.41
CA LEU A 133 1.94 1.36 15.00
C LEU A 133 1.82 -0.14 14.78
N LYS A 134 0.73 -0.75 15.25
CA LYS A 134 0.44 -2.16 15.00
C LYS A 134 -0.05 -2.32 13.56
N TYR A 135 0.63 -3.16 12.78
CA TYR A 135 0.26 -3.46 11.40
C TYR A 135 0.48 -4.93 11.09
N ASP A 136 -0.16 -5.39 10.03
CA ASP A 136 -0.04 -6.76 9.53
C ASP A 136 -0.20 -6.76 8.01
N THR A 137 -0.03 -7.91 7.39
CA THR A 137 -0.19 -8.13 5.96
C THR A 137 -1.44 -8.96 5.65
N TYR A 138 -1.89 -8.89 4.41
CA TYR A 138 -3.02 -9.68 3.90
C TYR A 138 -2.72 -10.16 2.48
N PRO A 139 -2.85 -11.47 2.19
CA PRO A 139 -2.59 -12.02 0.87
C PRO A 139 -3.57 -11.48 -0.17
N CYS A 140 -3.04 -10.90 -1.24
CA CYS A 140 -3.81 -10.34 -2.35
C CYS A 140 -3.38 -10.92 -3.68
N ILE A 141 -4.33 -11.08 -4.60
CA ILE A 141 -4.02 -11.38 -5.99
C ILE A 141 -4.13 -10.08 -6.78
N GLU A 142 -3.00 -9.63 -7.34
CA GLU A 142 -2.97 -8.53 -8.29
C GLU A 142 -3.36 -9.05 -9.67
N ARG A 143 -4.41 -8.49 -10.24
CA ARG A 143 -4.90 -8.82 -11.58
C ARG A 143 -4.17 -8.04 -12.64
N LYS A 144 -4.29 -8.46 -13.90
CA LYS A 144 -3.90 -7.60 -15.03
C LYS A 144 -4.78 -6.35 -15.06
N ARG A 145 -4.18 -5.23 -15.36
CA ARG A 145 -4.88 -3.95 -15.50
C ARG A 145 -5.93 -4.03 -16.61
N PHE A 146 -7.05 -3.42 -16.37
CA PHE A 146 -8.11 -3.29 -17.37
C PHE A 146 -7.77 -2.26 -18.45
N ALA A 147 -7.09 -1.19 -18.03
CA ALA A 147 -6.68 -0.10 -18.89
C ALA A 147 -5.35 0.50 -18.39
N ASP A 148 -4.70 1.25 -19.27
CA ASP A 148 -3.47 1.99 -19.05
C ASP A 148 -2.18 1.13 -19.09
N LYS A 149 -1.07 1.79 -19.43
CA LYS A 149 0.27 1.17 -19.46
C LYS A 149 0.98 1.43 -18.13
N LYS A 150 1.83 0.48 -17.71
CA LYS A 150 2.71 0.69 -16.55
C LYS A 150 3.46 2.02 -16.71
N LYS A 151 3.26 2.93 -15.74
CA LYS A 151 3.99 4.20 -15.69
C LYS A 151 5.41 4.04 -15.16
N VAL A 152 5.61 3.03 -14.32
CA VAL A 152 6.94 2.63 -13.84
C VAL A 152 7.50 1.63 -14.84
N LYS A 153 8.44 2.07 -15.68
CA LYS A 153 9.26 1.16 -16.45
C LYS A 153 10.28 0.55 -15.50
N GLY A 154 10.24 -0.75 -15.28
CA GLY A 154 11.34 -1.45 -14.63
C GLY A 154 12.63 -1.14 -15.40
N PHE A 155 13.71 -0.97 -14.68
CA PHE A 155 15.05 -0.76 -15.25
C PHE A 155 15.43 -1.87 -16.19
#